data_4f5d269e93f975949f36288e580aa7d3
#
_entry.id   4f5d269e93f975949f36288e580aa7d3
#
_cell.length_a   1.000
_cell.length_b   1.000
_cell.length_c   1.000
_cell.angle_alpha   90.00
_cell.angle_beta   90.00
_cell.angle_gamma   90.00
#
_symmetry.space_group_name_H-M   'P 1'
#
loop_
_entity.id
_entity.type
_entity.pdbx_description
1 polymer ?
#
loop_
_entity_poly.entity_id
_entity_poly.type
_entity_poly.pdbx_seq_one_letter_code
_entity_poly.pdbx_strand_id
1 'polypeptide(L)'
;MNWSIKSICKPVAALAAIAAFSTADTRAALASKQDAREFASMVAEANAKHWSRARGIADKISDPAARVTLEWLRLRSGGADWDDYNRFLEHHGDWPGLKLLRKVGEESIPEDARPDRVIRYFKAQPPQTGAGAIRLASAFRSVGQIEKANETISEGWLTLAFTRRQQDEALEKXKPQLEKLHAQRLDNALWKGHTVQAKYMLQLVDPSLQKLAVARIELRKNAKNTTQLLNSVPSGLMGSPGLGFERFLWRLNNGLGDSAVELLLERSESAKSLGKPEHWADKRLSLARSRMRAGQPKLAYRLASSHFVTEGGYFAEFEWLSGYIALRKLGQPRRAVMHFQRFREAVESHISYGR
;
A
#
# COMPACT_ATOMS: atom_id res chain seq x y z
N MET A 1 -26.01 -12.98 7.74
CA MET A 1 -26.12 -11.65 7.12
C MET A 1 -24.85 -11.40 6.33
N ASN A 2 -25.00 -11.57 5.00
CA ASN A 2 -23.86 -11.39 4.05
C ASN A 2 -23.71 -9.91 3.75
N TRP A 3 -22.67 -9.30 4.26
CA TRP A 3 -22.25 -7.98 3.80
C TRP A 3 -21.20 -8.15 2.70
N SER A 4 -21.71 -8.13 1.48
CA SER A 4 -20.85 -8.02 0.30
C SER A 4 -20.53 -6.55 0.12
N ILE A 5 -19.30 -6.16 0.47
CA ILE A 5 -18.81 -4.82 0.16
C ILE A 5 -18.44 -4.81 -1.32
N LYS A 6 -19.41 -4.49 -2.16
CA LYS A 6 -19.09 -4.04 -3.51
C LYS A 6 -18.54 -2.63 -3.38
N SER A 7 -17.27 -2.48 -3.64
CA SER A 7 -16.59 -1.19 -3.74
C SER A 7 -17.24 -0.40 -4.90
N ILE A 8 -18.22 0.42 -4.55
CA ILE A 8 -18.73 1.43 -5.48
C ILE A 8 -17.93 2.69 -5.15
N CYS A 9 -16.93 2.97 -5.96
CA CYS A 9 -16.31 4.29 -6.00
C CYS A 9 -17.40 5.31 -6.34
N LYS A 10 -17.92 5.98 -5.35
CA LYS A 10 -18.78 7.15 -5.57
C LYS A 10 -17.89 8.38 -5.70
N PRO A 11 -17.84 9.03 -6.85
CA PRO A 11 -17.01 10.24 -7.01
C PRO A 11 -17.63 11.52 -6.43
N VAL A 12 -18.66 11.41 -5.59
CA VAL A 12 -19.45 12.56 -5.14
C VAL A 12 -18.89 13.23 -3.87
N ALA A 13 -18.00 12.55 -3.12
CA ALA A 13 -17.53 13.09 -1.84
C ALA A 13 -16.43 14.17 -1.97
N ALA A 14 -15.85 14.34 -3.16
CA ALA A 14 -14.77 15.32 -3.35
C ALA A 14 -15.27 16.77 -3.53
N LEU A 15 -16.56 16.96 -3.82
CA LEU A 15 -17.11 18.29 -4.09
C LEU A 15 -17.45 19.10 -2.81
N ALA A 16 -17.61 18.42 -1.66
CA ALA A 16 -17.97 19.09 -0.42
C ALA A 16 -16.77 19.65 0.36
N ALA A 17 -15.55 19.18 0.05
CA ALA A 17 -14.37 19.58 0.80
C ALA A 17 -13.70 20.88 0.26
N ILE A 18 -14.09 21.35 -0.93
CA ILE A 18 -13.48 22.54 -1.55
C ILE A 18 -14.02 23.84 -0.92
N ALA A 19 -15.15 23.78 -0.20
CA ALA A 19 -15.79 24.98 0.34
C ALA A 19 -15.26 25.43 1.71
N ALA A 20 -14.28 24.71 2.33
CA ALA A 20 -13.98 24.91 3.75
C ALA A 20 -12.63 25.57 4.08
N PHE A 21 -11.81 25.95 3.09
CA PHE A 21 -10.51 26.57 3.40
C PHE A 21 -10.22 27.82 2.59
N SER A 22 -10.73 28.94 3.08
CA SER A 22 -10.22 30.26 2.69
C SER A 22 -10.51 31.26 3.82
N THR A 23 -9.54 31.42 4.72
CA THR A 23 -9.52 32.56 5.64
C THR A 23 -8.53 33.59 5.09
N ALA A 24 -8.97 34.35 4.14
CA ALA A 24 -8.41 35.65 3.79
C ALA A 24 -9.45 36.34 2.90
N ASP A 25 -9.78 37.54 3.24
CA ASP A 25 -10.73 38.48 2.61
C ASP A 25 -10.92 38.32 1.09
N THR A 26 -11.58 37.28 0.67
CA THR A 26 -12.26 37.26 -0.62
C THR A 26 -13.71 36.91 -0.35
N ARG A 27 -14.58 37.84 -0.57
CA ARG A 27 -16.01 37.59 -0.70
C ARG A 27 -16.15 36.43 -1.67
N ALA A 28 -16.49 35.25 -1.15
CA ALA A 28 -16.85 34.13 -1.99
C ALA A 28 -18.01 34.59 -2.86
N ALA A 29 -17.72 34.88 -4.13
CA ALA A 29 -18.76 35.10 -5.10
C ALA A 29 -19.58 33.80 -5.12
N LEU A 30 -20.84 33.89 -4.67
CA LEU A 30 -21.77 32.78 -4.77
C LEU A 30 -21.79 32.34 -6.23
N ALA A 31 -21.24 31.20 -6.53
CA ALA A 31 -21.23 30.63 -7.87
C ALA A 31 -22.66 30.67 -8.41
N SER A 32 -22.84 31.26 -9.58
CA SER A 32 -24.17 31.28 -10.19
C SER A 32 -24.68 29.85 -10.42
N LYS A 33 -25.98 29.64 -10.45
CA LYS A 33 -26.54 28.33 -10.78
C LYS A 33 -26.02 27.83 -12.14
N GLN A 34 -25.73 28.76 -13.05
CA GLN A 34 -25.16 28.44 -14.35
C GLN A 34 -23.70 27.96 -14.19
N ASP A 35 -22.85 28.71 -13.44
CA ASP A 35 -21.47 28.29 -13.19
C ASP A 35 -21.41 26.90 -12.57
N ALA A 36 -22.30 26.60 -11.63
CA ALA A 36 -22.34 25.27 -10.98
C ALA A 36 -22.67 24.15 -11.98
N ARG A 37 -23.59 24.40 -12.93
CA ARG A 37 -23.93 23.42 -13.98
C ARG A 37 -22.76 23.25 -14.96
N GLU A 38 -22.15 24.35 -15.37
CA GLU A 38 -21.01 24.33 -16.29
C GLU A 38 -19.81 23.62 -15.63
N PHE A 39 -19.56 23.86 -14.34
CA PHE A 39 -18.50 23.19 -13.60
C PHE A 39 -18.75 21.66 -13.55
N ALA A 40 -19.98 21.23 -13.27
CA ALA A 40 -20.33 19.81 -13.27
C ALA A 40 -20.13 19.17 -14.65
N SER A 41 -20.50 19.91 -15.72
CA SER A 41 -20.32 19.47 -17.11
C SER A 41 -18.83 19.38 -17.47
N MET A 42 -18.03 20.39 -17.07
CA MET A 42 -16.57 20.39 -17.25
C MET A 42 -15.94 19.16 -16.61
N VAL A 43 -16.31 18.85 -15.36
CA VAL A 43 -15.78 17.68 -14.64
C VAL A 43 -16.18 16.38 -15.34
N ALA A 44 -17.41 16.28 -15.86
CA ALA A 44 -17.87 15.10 -16.59
C ALA A 44 -17.04 14.89 -17.86
N GLU A 45 -16.81 15.97 -18.64
CA GLU A 45 -15.99 15.88 -19.86
C GLU A 45 -14.53 15.56 -19.53
N ALA A 46 -13.98 16.11 -18.44
CA ALA A 46 -12.62 15.82 -17.98
C ALA A 46 -12.49 14.33 -17.58
N ASN A 47 -13.47 13.79 -16.86
CA ASN A 47 -13.48 12.37 -16.47
C ASN A 47 -13.58 11.44 -17.69
N ALA A 48 -14.22 11.90 -18.75
CA ALA A 48 -14.28 11.20 -20.05
C ALA A 48 -13.02 11.46 -20.90
N LYS A 49 -12.06 12.23 -20.38
CA LYS A 49 -10.80 12.62 -21.06
C LYS A 49 -11.01 13.46 -22.31
N HIS A 50 -12.16 14.12 -22.46
CA HIS A 50 -12.45 15.06 -23.56
C HIS A 50 -11.88 16.44 -23.21
N TRP A 51 -10.56 16.55 -23.10
CA TRP A 51 -9.86 17.72 -22.55
C TRP A 51 -10.19 19.04 -23.28
N SER A 52 -10.32 19.01 -24.61
CA SER A 52 -10.65 20.21 -25.39
C SER A 52 -12.06 20.73 -25.06
N ARG A 53 -13.04 19.83 -24.94
CA ARG A 53 -14.41 20.20 -24.55
C ARG A 53 -14.45 20.75 -23.14
N ALA A 54 -13.79 20.05 -22.22
CA ALA A 54 -13.70 20.45 -20.81
C ALA A 54 -13.09 21.85 -20.69
N ARG A 55 -12.05 22.14 -21.48
CA ARG A 55 -11.41 23.47 -21.52
C ARG A 55 -12.38 24.53 -22.03
N GLY A 56 -13.08 24.29 -23.15
CA GLY A 56 -14.07 25.22 -23.68
C GLY A 56 -15.20 25.54 -22.71
N ILE A 57 -15.53 24.59 -21.82
CA ILE A 57 -16.51 24.83 -20.75
C ILE A 57 -15.86 25.63 -19.60
N ALA A 58 -14.65 25.28 -19.17
CA ALA A 58 -13.94 25.97 -18.09
C ALA A 58 -13.73 27.45 -18.39
N ASP A 59 -13.51 27.79 -19.66
CA ASP A 59 -13.28 29.17 -20.11
C ASP A 59 -14.54 30.06 -19.99
N LYS A 60 -15.74 29.46 -19.91
CA LYS A 60 -17.00 30.19 -19.73
C LYS A 60 -17.31 30.45 -18.23
N ILE A 61 -16.70 29.68 -17.35
CA ILE A 61 -16.92 29.81 -15.89
C ILE A 61 -16.16 31.03 -15.39
N SER A 62 -16.85 31.90 -14.66
CA SER A 62 -16.27 33.15 -14.16
C SER A 62 -15.18 32.93 -13.12
N ASP A 63 -15.29 31.88 -12.29
CA ASP A 63 -14.32 31.57 -11.24
C ASP A 63 -13.05 30.91 -11.84
N PRO A 64 -11.87 31.54 -11.68
CA PRO A 64 -10.62 30.97 -12.18
C PRO A 64 -10.27 29.60 -11.59
N ALA A 65 -10.83 29.25 -10.42
CA ALA A 65 -10.64 27.92 -9.82
C ALA A 65 -11.10 26.79 -10.73
N ALA A 66 -12.03 27.04 -11.65
CA ALA A 66 -12.48 26.04 -12.64
C ALA A 66 -11.32 25.59 -13.54
N ARG A 67 -10.52 26.54 -14.03
CA ARG A 67 -9.37 26.23 -14.90
C ARG A 67 -8.28 25.49 -14.12
N VAL A 68 -8.03 25.89 -12.86
CA VAL A 68 -7.07 25.20 -12.00
C VAL A 68 -7.54 23.76 -11.71
N THR A 69 -8.84 23.59 -11.43
CA THR A 69 -9.43 22.26 -11.20
C THR A 69 -9.29 21.38 -12.44
N LEU A 70 -9.56 21.93 -13.62
CA LEU A 70 -9.42 21.18 -14.88
C LEU A 70 -7.98 20.72 -15.10
N GLU A 71 -7.01 21.62 -14.87
CA GLU A 71 -5.59 21.29 -15.00
C GLU A 71 -5.19 20.22 -13.98
N TRP A 72 -5.64 20.32 -12.74
CA TRP A 72 -5.41 19.31 -11.70
C TRP A 72 -5.97 17.94 -12.12
N LEU A 73 -7.20 17.91 -12.70
CA LEU A 73 -7.78 16.66 -13.20
C LEU A 73 -6.96 16.08 -14.36
N ARG A 74 -6.50 16.95 -15.27
CA ARG A 74 -5.67 16.54 -16.40
C ARG A 74 -4.36 15.89 -15.92
N LEU A 75 -3.66 16.58 -15.02
CA LEU A 75 -2.39 16.09 -14.45
C LEU A 75 -2.59 14.77 -13.69
N ARG A 76 -3.67 14.65 -12.94
CA ARG A 76 -3.97 13.41 -12.21
C ARG A 76 -4.24 12.23 -13.14
N SER A 77 -4.71 12.47 -14.35
CA SER A 77 -4.99 11.41 -15.31
C SER A 77 -3.72 10.82 -15.95
N GLY A 78 -2.59 11.50 -15.82
CA GLY A 78 -1.32 11.08 -16.40
C GLY A 78 -1.13 11.56 -17.84
N GLY A 79 0.08 11.42 -18.33
CA GLY A 79 0.41 11.73 -19.74
C GLY A 79 0.68 13.21 -20.05
N ALA A 80 0.77 14.05 -19.03
CA ALA A 80 1.21 15.43 -19.19
C ALA A 80 2.76 15.50 -19.15
N ASP A 81 3.31 16.55 -19.70
CA ASP A 81 4.75 16.80 -19.66
C ASP A 81 5.20 17.17 -18.23
N TRP A 82 6.43 16.82 -17.88
CA TRP A 82 6.97 17.06 -16.55
C TRP A 82 6.95 18.54 -16.17
N ASP A 83 7.12 19.43 -17.15
CA ASP A 83 7.07 20.87 -16.91
C ASP A 83 5.66 21.33 -16.45
N ASP A 84 4.61 20.68 -16.94
CA ASP A 84 3.24 20.99 -16.47
C ASP A 84 3.07 20.63 -14.99
N TYR A 85 3.61 19.45 -14.57
CA TYR A 85 3.59 19.07 -13.16
C TYR A 85 4.37 20.07 -12.29
N ASN A 86 5.57 20.45 -12.72
CA ASN A 86 6.39 21.42 -11.97
C ASN A 86 5.65 22.77 -11.83
N ARG A 87 5.14 23.28 -12.93
CA ARG A 87 4.41 24.57 -12.96
C ARG A 87 3.22 24.52 -11.99
N PHE A 88 2.43 23.45 -12.04
CA PHE A 88 1.27 23.30 -11.14
C PHE A 88 1.72 23.25 -9.67
N LEU A 89 2.74 22.45 -9.35
CA LEU A 89 3.24 22.29 -7.99
C LEU A 89 3.84 23.60 -7.43
N GLU A 90 4.44 24.42 -8.28
CA GLU A 90 5.01 25.72 -7.89
C GLU A 90 3.93 26.75 -7.57
N HIS A 91 2.83 26.78 -8.35
CA HIS A 91 1.79 27.80 -8.21
C HIS A 91 0.64 27.39 -7.29
N HIS A 92 0.48 26.09 -7.04
CA HIS A 92 -0.66 25.54 -6.29
C HIS A 92 -0.18 24.54 -5.21
N GLY A 93 0.79 24.97 -4.41
CA GLY A 93 1.41 24.13 -3.36
C GLY A 93 0.47 23.73 -2.22
N ASP A 94 -0.67 24.40 -2.10
CA ASP A 94 -1.71 24.14 -1.10
C ASP A 94 -2.90 23.33 -1.67
N TRP A 95 -2.84 22.93 -2.95
CA TRP A 95 -3.95 22.22 -3.61
C TRP A 95 -4.11 20.79 -3.04
N PRO A 96 -5.34 20.26 -2.95
CA PRO A 96 -5.53 18.91 -2.42
C PRO A 96 -4.96 17.83 -3.33
N GLY A 97 -4.48 16.74 -2.73
CA GLY A 97 -4.03 15.56 -3.45
C GLY A 97 -2.69 15.67 -4.15
N LEU A 98 -1.83 16.61 -3.75
CA LEU A 98 -0.50 16.83 -4.37
C LEU A 98 0.38 15.57 -4.26
N LYS A 99 0.19 14.75 -3.23
CA LYS A 99 0.94 13.49 -3.09
C LYS A 99 0.73 12.58 -4.31
N LEU A 100 -0.52 12.42 -4.74
CA LEU A 100 -0.84 11.64 -5.95
C LEU A 100 -0.32 12.33 -7.21
N LEU A 101 -0.45 13.67 -7.28
CA LEU A 101 0.02 14.43 -8.43
C LEU A 101 1.53 14.26 -8.62
N ARG A 102 2.31 14.36 -7.53
CA ARG A 102 3.76 14.12 -7.56
C ARG A 102 4.06 12.71 -8.05
N LYS A 103 3.35 11.71 -7.50
CA LYS A 103 3.53 10.30 -7.92
C LYS A 103 3.31 10.12 -9.43
N VAL A 104 2.23 10.70 -9.97
CA VAL A 104 1.92 10.58 -11.41
C VAL A 104 3.00 11.28 -12.25
N GLY A 105 3.42 12.46 -11.82
CA GLY A 105 4.46 13.24 -12.52
C GLY A 105 5.85 12.58 -12.53
N GLU A 106 6.14 11.68 -11.58
CA GLU A 106 7.42 10.95 -11.56
C GLU A 106 7.66 10.15 -12.85
N GLU A 107 6.60 9.62 -13.46
CA GLU A 107 6.70 8.83 -14.69
C GLU A 107 7.00 9.70 -15.92
N SER A 108 6.81 11.03 -15.81
CA SER A 108 7.06 12.00 -16.88
C SER A 108 8.44 12.66 -16.80
N ILE A 109 9.25 12.37 -15.77
CA ILE A 109 10.58 12.99 -15.62
C ILE A 109 11.49 12.53 -16.76
N PRO A 110 11.98 13.44 -17.63
CA PRO A 110 12.87 13.07 -18.72
C PRO A 110 14.18 12.46 -18.21
N GLU A 111 14.81 11.61 -19.02
CA GLU A 111 16.10 11.00 -18.66
C GLU A 111 17.23 12.05 -18.60
N ASP A 112 17.14 13.07 -19.44
CA ASP A 112 18.09 14.17 -19.52
C ASP A 112 17.68 15.39 -18.66
N ALA A 113 16.70 15.23 -17.78
CA ALA A 113 16.24 16.31 -16.90
C ALA A 113 17.41 16.87 -16.06
N ARG A 114 17.48 18.20 -15.94
CA ARG A 114 18.50 18.87 -15.13
C ARG A 114 18.49 18.35 -13.69
N PRO A 115 19.65 17.90 -13.17
CA PRO A 115 19.72 17.27 -11.83
C PRO A 115 19.16 18.16 -10.70
N ASP A 116 19.45 19.47 -10.75
CA ASP A 116 18.97 20.41 -9.72
C ASP A 116 17.44 20.46 -9.67
N ARG A 117 16.77 20.39 -10.84
CA ARG A 117 15.31 20.39 -10.92
C ARG A 117 14.73 19.08 -10.37
N VAL A 118 15.35 17.94 -10.71
CA VAL A 118 14.91 16.63 -10.22
C VAL A 118 15.03 16.58 -8.69
N ILE A 119 16.20 16.96 -8.14
CA ILE A 119 16.44 16.98 -6.69
C ILE A 119 15.39 17.89 -5.99
N ARG A 120 15.12 19.06 -6.58
CA ARG A 120 14.11 20.01 -6.04
C ARG A 120 12.72 19.39 -6.03
N TYR A 121 12.33 18.68 -7.09
CA TYR A 121 11.03 18.00 -7.20
C TYR A 121 10.79 17.05 -6.02
N PHE A 122 11.82 16.26 -5.66
CA PHE A 122 11.73 15.26 -4.58
C PHE A 122 12.01 15.84 -3.17
N LYS A 123 12.31 17.13 -3.04
CA LYS A 123 12.56 17.77 -1.73
C LYS A 123 11.35 17.67 -0.80
N ALA A 124 10.13 17.82 -1.35
CA ALA A 124 8.90 17.78 -0.56
C ALA A 124 8.43 16.35 -0.25
N GLN A 125 8.87 15.37 -1.03
CA GLN A 125 8.38 14.01 -0.89
C GLN A 125 9.33 13.04 -1.61
N PRO A 126 9.75 11.93 -0.94
CA PRO A 126 10.60 10.93 -1.58
C PRO A 126 9.87 10.22 -2.73
N PRO A 127 10.61 9.54 -3.62
CA PRO A 127 10.01 8.82 -4.74
C PRO A 127 8.93 7.82 -4.34
N GLN A 128 7.88 7.76 -5.11
CA GLN A 128 6.75 6.86 -4.92
C GLN A 128 6.68 5.81 -6.04
N THR A 129 7.54 5.91 -7.07
CA THR A 129 7.58 5.00 -8.22
C THR A 129 9.02 4.58 -8.50
N GLY A 130 9.17 3.44 -9.21
CA GLY A 130 10.48 2.99 -9.68
C GLY A 130 11.15 4.02 -10.60
N ALA A 131 10.36 4.66 -11.48
CA ALA A 131 10.88 5.73 -12.35
C ALA A 131 11.46 6.88 -11.52
N GLY A 132 10.69 7.37 -10.53
CA GLY A 132 11.14 8.45 -9.65
C GLY A 132 12.44 8.10 -8.92
N ALA A 133 12.53 6.87 -8.39
CA ALA A 133 13.73 6.42 -7.69
C ALA A 133 14.95 6.40 -8.62
N ILE A 134 14.79 5.92 -9.85
CA ILE A 134 15.88 5.91 -10.86
C ILE A 134 16.29 7.35 -11.17
N ARG A 135 15.34 8.23 -11.48
CA ARG A 135 15.64 9.63 -11.86
C ARG A 135 16.34 10.39 -10.73
N LEU A 136 15.86 10.24 -9.49
CA LEU A 136 16.48 10.92 -8.34
C LEU A 136 17.89 10.37 -8.06
N ALA A 137 18.06 9.06 -8.10
CA ALA A 137 19.38 8.44 -7.90
C ALA A 137 20.37 8.89 -9.00
N SER A 138 19.92 8.94 -10.26
CA SER A 138 20.73 9.45 -11.37
C SER A 138 21.11 10.93 -11.16
N ALA A 139 20.17 11.75 -10.71
CA ALA A 139 20.41 13.17 -10.44
C ALA A 139 21.44 13.35 -9.30
N PHE A 140 21.32 12.58 -8.20
CA PHE A 140 22.30 12.63 -7.12
C PHE A 140 23.70 12.20 -7.61
N ARG A 141 23.76 11.15 -8.43
CA ARG A 141 25.02 10.64 -8.97
C ARG A 141 25.71 11.69 -9.85
N SER A 142 24.95 12.38 -10.70
CA SER A 142 25.50 13.38 -11.63
C SER A 142 26.05 14.63 -10.92
N VAL A 143 25.59 14.91 -9.67
CA VAL A 143 26.14 16.01 -8.87
C VAL A 143 27.12 15.52 -7.79
N GLY A 144 27.64 14.27 -7.92
CA GLY A 144 28.65 13.71 -7.02
C GLY A 144 28.15 13.23 -5.67
N GLN A 145 26.84 13.21 -5.43
CA GLN A 145 26.26 12.75 -4.15
C GLN A 145 26.01 11.24 -4.20
N ILE A 146 27.10 10.46 -4.28
CA ILE A 146 27.04 9.01 -4.56
C ILE A 146 26.30 8.24 -3.46
N GLU A 147 26.53 8.59 -2.19
CA GLU A 147 25.87 7.92 -1.05
C GLU A 147 24.36 8.06 -1.13
N LYS A 148 23.88 9.29 -1.37
CA LYS A 148 22.43 9.56 -1.51
C LYS A 148 21.85 8.82 -2.72
N ALA A 149 22.59 8.76 -3.83
CA ALA A 149 22.17 8.00 -5.00
C ALA A 149 21.96 6.52 -4.65
N ASN A 150 22.95 5.93 -3.95
CA ASN A 150 22.91 4.53 -3.55
C ASN A 150 21.76 4.24 -2.55
N GLU A 151 21.56 5.13 -1.57
CA GLU A 151 20.45 5.03 -0.62
C GLU A 151 19.10 5.09 -1.34
N THR A 152 18.93 6.11 -2.20
CA THR A 152 17.68 6.32 -2.95
C THR A 152 17.32 5.09 -3.79
N ILE A 153 18.27 4.56 -4.56
CA ILE A 153 17.95 3.43 -5.43
C ILE A 153 17.74 2.14 -4.62
N SER A 154 18.51 1.94 -3.52
CA SER A 154 18.37 0.76 -2.67
C SER A 154 16.99 0.74 -1.98
N GLU A 155 16.58 1.87 -1.40
CA GLU A 155 15.26 2.00 -0.78
C GLU A 155 14.14 1.81 -1.81
N GLY A 156 14.24 2.48 -2.96
CA GLY A 156 13.29 2.31 -4.05
C GLY A 156 13.20 0.86 -4.50
N TRP A 157 14.35 0.19 -4.69
CA TRP A 157 14.42 -1.21 -5.10
C TRP A 157 13.67 -2.12 -4.14
N LEU A 158 13.80 -1.90 -2.84
CA LEU A 158 13.18 -2.74 -1.81
C LEU A 158 11.69 -2.46 -1.61
N THR A 159 11.24 -1.22 -1.88
CA THR A 159 9.90 -0.79 -1.43
C THR A 159 8.92 -0.50 -2.57
N LEU A 160 9.42 -0.11 -3.76
CA LEU A 160 8.58 0.39 -4.87
C LEU A 160 8.39 -0.67 -5.95
N ALA A 161 7.32 -0.49 -6.73
CA ALA A 161 7.06 -1.30 -7.92
C ALA A 161 7.89 -0.74 -9.09
N PHE A 162 8.47 -1.64 -9.87
CA PHE A 162 9.19 -1.33 -11.12
C PHE A 162 8.53 -2.10 -12.26
N THR A 163 8.35 -1.46 -13.39
CA THR A 163 8.03 -2.16 -14.64
C THR A 163 9.27 -2.96 -15.07
N ARG A 164 9.10 -3.88 -16.01
CA ARG A 164 10.26 -4.66 -16.53
C ARG A 164 11.33 -3.71 -17.06
N ARG A 165 10.95 -2.73 -17.89
CA ARG A 165 11.89 -1.72 -18.44
C ARG A 165 12.62 -0.95 -17.33
N GLN A 166 11.89 -0.49 -16.31
CA GLN A 166 12.51 0.22 -15.16
C GLN A 166 13.47 -0.69 -14.39
N GLN A 167 13.13 -1.97 -14.23
CA GLN A 167 14.02 -2.93 -13.57
C GLN A 167 15.33 -3.09 -14.35
N ASP A 168 15.23 -3.27 -15.67
CA ASP A 168 16.39 -3.42 -16.53
C ASP A 168 17.26 -2.16 -16.49
N GLU A 169 16.66 -0.97 -16.55
CA GLU A 169 17.36 0.33 -16.43
C GLU A 169 18.08 0.46 -15.06
N ALA A 170 17.41 0.10 -13.98
CA ALA A 170 18.01 0.18 -12.63
C ALA A 170 19.19 -0.78 -12.51
N LEU A 171 19.11 -1.98 -13.09
CA LEU A 171 20.18 -2.97 -13.07
C LEU A 171 21.37 -2.53 -13.94
N GLU A 172 21.11 -1.89 -15.06
CA GLU A 172 22.17 -1.30 -15.90
C GLU A 172 22.97 -0.23 -15.14
N LYS A 173 22.28 0.63 -14.47
CA LYS A 173 22.91 1.77 -13.78
C LYS A 173 23.48 1.47 -12.40
N UNK A 174 22.95 0.47 -11.55
CA UNK A 174 23.20 0.29 -10.47
C UNK A 174 23.39 -0.87 -10.08
N LYS A 175 23.82 -1.77 -10.89
CA LYS A 175 23.93 -3.21 -10.62
C LYS A 175 24.67 -3.56 -9.33
N PRO A 176 25.89 -3.08 -9.09
CA PRO A 176 26.64 -3.49 -7.90
C PRO A 176 25.93 -3.19 -6.58
N GLN A 177 25.16 -2.12 -6.55
CA GLN A 177 24.41 -1.73 -5.36
C GLN A 177 23.18 -2.61 -5.13
N LEU A 178 22.52 -3.04 -6.21
CA LEU A 178 21.26 -3.75 -6.16
C LEU A 178 21.41 -5.27 -5.99
N GLU A 179 22.51 -5.83 -6.46
CA GLU A 179 22.73 -7.29 -6.50
C GLU A 179 22.55 -7.94 -5.13
N LYS A 180 23.08 -7.35 -4.08
CA LYS A 180 22.97 -7.85 -2.70
C LYS A 180 21.55 -7.76 -2.14
N LEU A 181 20.66 -7.00 -2.81
CA LEU A 181 19.28 -6.77 -2.35
C LEU A 181 18.24 -7.63 -3.08
N HIS A 182 18.65 -8.44 -4.07
CA HIS A 182 17.72 -9.20 -4.92
C HIS A 182 16.84 -10.17 -4.11
N ALA A 183 17.43 -10.92 -3.18
CA ALA A 183 16.69 -11.87 -2.34
C ALA A 183 15.64 -11.16 -1.48
N GLN A 184 16.04 -10.03 -0.88
CA GLN A 184 15.14 -9.24 -0.04
C GLN A 184 14.01 -8.61 -0.86
N ARG A 185 14.32 -8.07 -2.05
CA ARG A 185 13.30 -7.54 -2.97
C ARG A 185 12.29 -8.61 -3.37
N LEU A 186 12.78 -9.81 -3.73
CA LEU A 186 11.92 -10.94 -4.08
C LEU A 186 10.96 -11.27 -2.93
N ASP A 187 11.48 -11.40 -1.72
CA ASP A 187 10.67 -11.71 -0.54
C ASP A 187 9.64 -10.60 -0.27
N ASN A 188 10.04 -9.33 -0.35
CA ASN A 188 9.12 -8.18 -0.19
C ASN A 188 7.99 -8.21 -1.22
N ALA A 189 8.30 -8.50 -2.49
CA ALA A 189 7.29 -8.61 -3.55
C ALA A 189 6.31 -9.75 -3.28
N LEU A 190 6.81 -10.90 -2.81
CA LEU A 190 5.98 -12.05 -2.46
C LEU A 190 5.05 -11.75 -1.29
N TRP A 191 5.55 -11.09 -0.23
CA TRP A 191 4.71 -10.69 0.90
C TRP A 191 3.59 -9.73 0.48
N LYS A 192 3.88 -8.78 -0.39
CA LYS A 192 2.89 -7.82 -0.91
C LYS A 192 1.91 -8.46 -1.91
N GLY A 193 2.16 -9.69 -2.34
CA GLY A 193 1.35 -10.35 -3.36
C GLY A 193 1.62 -9.85 -4.77
N HIS A 194 2.72 -9.13 -4.99
CA HIS A 194 3.12 -8.60 -6.28
C HIS A 194 3.78 -9.70 -7.13
N THR A 195 2.98 -10.68 -7.56
CA THR A 195 3.50 -11.89 -8.24
C THR A 195 4.20 -11.58 -9.56
N VAL A 196 3.76 -10.54 -10.28
CA VAL A 196 4.43 -10.11 -11.52
C VAL A 196 5.85 -9.60 -11.19
N GLN A 197 5.96 -8.73 -10.17
CA GLN A 197 7.25 -8.21 -9.72
C GLN A 197 8.16 -9.35 -9.24
N ALA A 198 7.61 -10.30 -8.48
CA ALA A 198 8.35 -11.45 -8.00
C ALA A 198 8.89 -12.31 -9.16
N LYS A 199 8.10 -12.49 -10.22
CA LYS A 199 8.54 -13.24 -11.41
C LYS A 199 9.73 -12.56 -12.11
N TYR A 200 9.74 -11.23 -12.17
CA TYR A 200 10.87 -10.49 -12.76
C TYR A 200 12.18 -10.75 -11.99
N MET A 201 12.05 -11.05 -10.67
CA MET A 201 13.22 -11.29 -9.82
C MET A 201 13.79 -12.70 -9.90
N LEU A 202 13.05 -13.68 -10.46
CA LEU A 202 13.47 -15.09 -10.42
C LEU A 202 14.86 -15.30 -11.01
N GLN A 203 15.15 -14.70 -12.17
CA GLN A 203 16.42 -14.84 -12.85
C GLN A 203 17.62 -14.15 -12.12
N LEU A 204 17.32 -13.35 -11.08
CA LEU A 204 18.33 -12.56 -10.35
C LEU A 204 18.70 -13.19 -9.00
N VAL A 205 18.10 -14.32 -8.65
CA VAL A 205 18.36 -14.99 -7.37
C VAL A 205 18.82 -16.44 -7.60
N ASP A 206 19.41 -17.06 -6.58
CA ASP A 206 19.90 -18.44 -6.67
C ASP A 206 18.76 -19.45 -6.91
N PRO A 207 19.06 -20.63 -7.45
CA PRO A 207 18.04 -21.62 -7.77
C PRO A 207 17.18 -22.10 -6.57
N SER A 208 17.73 -22.08 -5.35
CA SER A 208 16.99 -22.44 -4.14
C SER A 208 15.87 -21.43 -3.87
N LEU A 209 16.20 -20.14 -3.95
CA LEU A 209 15.23 -19.07 -3.79
C LEU A 209 14.22 -19.01 -4.94
N GLN A 210 14.64 -19.37 -6.17
CA GLN A 210 13.71 -19.49 -7.30
C GLN A 210 12.62 -20.54 -7.00
N LYS A 211 13.02 -21.72 -6.54
CA LYS A 211 12.07 -22.82 -6.18
C LYS A 211 11.12 -22.39 -5.09
N LEU A 212 11.63 -21.77 -4.02
CA LEU A 212 10.82 -21.21 -2.94
C LEU A 212 9.81 -20.18 -3.47
N ALA A 213 10.27 -19.26 -4.31
CA ALA A 213 9.41 -18.19 -4.85
C ALA A 213 8.32 -18.77 -5.76
N VAL A 214 8.65 -19.72 -6.62
CA VAL A 214 7.68 -20.39 -7.49
C VAL A 214 6.62 -21.09 -6.63
N ALA A 215 7.03 -21.84 -5.59
CA ALA A 215 6.08 -22.51 -4.69
C ALA A 215 5.14 -21.47 -4.04
N ARG A 216 5.66 -20.35 -3.55
CA ARG A 216 4.84 -19.29 -2.93
C ARG A 216 3.87 -18.66 -3.93
N ILE A 217 4.32 -18.37 -5.16
CA ILE A 217 3.48 -17.79 -6.22
C ILE A 217 2.33 -18.74 -6.58
N GLU A 218 2.64 -20.01 -6.77
CA GLU A 218 1.64 -20.99 -7.21
C GLU A 218 0.65 -21.35 -6.08
N LEU A 219 1.11 -21.47 -4.83
CA LEU A 219 0.20 -21.63 -3.68
C LEU A 219 -0.80 -20.45 -3.59
N ARG A 220 -0.32 -19.22 -3.78
CA ARG A 220 -1.17 -18.01 -3.78
C ARG A 220 -2.23 -18.06 -4.89
N LYS A 221 -1.92 -18.68 -6.03
CA LYS A 221 -2.87 -18.92 -7.13
C LYS A 221 -3.79 -20.11 -6.90
N ASN A 222 -3.70 -20.72 -5.74
CA ASN A 222 -4.50 -21.89 -5.37
C ASN A 222 -4.18 -23.16 -6.19
N ALA A 223 -2.89 -23.37 -6.47
CA ALA A 223 -2.42 -24.55 -7.23
C ALA A 223 -2.92 -25.87 -6.64
N LYS A 224 -3.18 -26.86 -7.50
CA LYS A 224 -3.63 -28.20 -7.11
C LYS A 224 -2.48 -29.17 -6.84
N ASN A 225 -1.31 -28.94 -7.47
CA ASN A 225 -0.12 -29.81 -7.37
C ASN A 225 0.78 -29.43 -6.18
N THR A 226 0.18 -29.13 -5.02
CA THR A 226 0.89 -28.56 -3.86
C THR A 226 2.00 -29.48 -3.33
N THR A 227 1.79 -30.81 -3.32
CA THR A 227 2.81 -31.76 -2.86
C THR A 227 4.08 -31.64 -3.70
N GLN A 228 3.93 -31.64 -5.02
CA GLN A 228 5.07 -31.50 -5.94
C GLN A 228 5.80 -30.17 -5.74
N LEU A 229 5.03 -29.08 -5.61
CA LEU A 229 5.60 -27.73 -5.38
C LEU A 229 6.42 -27.69 -4.08
N LEU A 230 5.86 -28.22 -2.98
CA LEU A 230 6.55 -28.21 -1.68
C LEU A 230 7.79 -29.11 -1.72
N ASN A 231 7.71 -30.29 -2.36
CA ASN A 231 8.86 -31.20 -2.48
C ASN A 231 10.01 -30.60 -3.30
N SER A 232 9.72 -29.62 -4.17
CA SER A 232 10.75 -28.92 -4.94
C SER A 232 11.53 -27.89 -4.11
N VAL A 233 10.97 -27.44 -2.97
CA VAL A 233 11.60 -26.43 -2.11
C VAL A 233 12.72 -27.09 -1.30
N PRO A 234 13.93 -26.56 -1.30
CA PRO A 234 15.01 -27.11 -0.48
C PRO A 234 14.65 -27.17 1.01
N SER A 235 15.07 -28.25 1.69
CA SER A 235 14.73 -28.51 3.10
C SER A 235 15.04 -27.32 4.03
N GLY A 236 16.18 -26.66 3.82
CA GLY A 236 16.59 -25.50 4.60
C GLY A 236 15.65 -24.29 4.46
N LEU A 237 14.81 -24.26 3.42
CA LEU A 237 13.87 -23.15 3.17
C LEU A 237 12.41 -23.52 3.49
N MET A 238 12.13 -24.78 3.83
CA MET A 238 10.77 -25.24 4.16
C MET A 238 10.19 -24.51 5.38
N GLY A 239 11.05 -24.07 6.30
CA GLY A 239 10.67 -23.31 7.49
C GLY A 239 10.44 -21.82 7.25
N SER A 240 10.63 -21.31 6.03
CA SER A 240 10.54 -19.87 5.77
C SER A 240 9.15 -19.32 6.11
N PRO A 241 9.07 -18.17 6.80
CA PRO A 241 7.79 -17.59 7.23
C PRO A 241 6.83 -17.31 6.08
N GLY A 242 7.35 -16.78 4.96
CA GLY A 242 6.52 -16.48 3.79
C GLY A 242 5.90 -17.72 3.16
N LEU A 243 6.62 -18.86 3.14
CA LEU A 243 6.04 -20.13 2.66
C LEU A 243 4.95 -20.61 3.63
N GLY A 244 5.20 -20.48 4.93
CA GLY A 244 4.20 -20.78 5.97
C GLY A 244 2.91 -19.99 5.74
N PHE A 245 3.04 -18.68 5.46
CA PHE A 245 1.91 -17.80 5.18
C PHE A 245 1.13 -18.24 3.92
N GLU A 246 1.82 -18.58 2.82
CA GLU A 246 1.12 -19.02 1.60
C GLU A 246 0.42 -20.37 1.81
N ARG A 247 1.04 -21.29 2.56
CA ARG A 247 0.42 -22.60 2.93
C ARG A 247 -0.83 -22.37 3.79
N PHE A 248 -0.78 -21.44 4.73
CA PHE A 248 -1.91 -21.06 5.56
C PHE A 248 -3.07 -20.53 4.71
N LEU A 249 -2.81 -19.59 3.81
CA LEU A 249 -3.84 -19.04 2.91
C LEU A 249 -4.42 -20.14 2.01
N TRP A 250 -3.55 -20.99 1.45
CA TRP A 250 -3.98 -22.09 0.59
C TRP A 250 -4.92 -23.04 1.34
N ARG A 251 -4.58 -23.41 2.59
CA ARG A 251 -5.45 -24.26 3.42
C ARG A 251 -6.83 -23.63 3.62
N LEU A 252 -6.87 -22.33 3.93
CA LEU A 252 -8.14 -21.61 4.11
C LEU A 252 -8.98 -21.63 2.83
N ASN A 253 -8.35 -21.37 1.69
CA ASN A 253 -9.04 -21.32 0.40
C ASN A 253 -9.56 -22.69 -0.07
N ASN A 254 -9.02 -23.77 0.50
CA ASN A 254 -9.43 -25.15 0.16
C ASN A 254 -10.27 -25.80 1.28
N GLY A 255 -10.82 -25.01 2.19
CA GLY A 255 -11.73 -25.52 3.23
C GLY A 255 -11.05 -26.27 4.37
N LEU A 256 -9.71 -26.23 4.46
CA LEU A 256 -8.93 -26.93 5.48
C LEU A 256 -8.73 -26.03 6.70
N GLY A 257 -9.83 -25.52 7.27
CA GLY A 257 -9.80 -24.51 8.33
C GLY A 257 -9.07 -24.95 9.59
N ASP A 258 -9.29 -26.20 10.04
CA ASP A 258 -8.63 -26.71 11.25
C ASP A 258 -7.11 -26.82 11.05
N SER A 259 -6.70 -27.36 9.92
CA SER A 259 -5.29 -27.48 9.56
C SER A 259 -4.62 -26.10 9.38
N ALA A 260 -5.38 -25.10 8.89
CA ALA A 260 -4.90 -23.72 8.81
C ALA A 260 -4.67 -23.14 10.22
N VAL A 261 -5.59 -23.40 11.15
CA VAL A 261 -5.45 -22.95 12.57
C VAL A 261 -4.22 -23.60 13.22
N GLU A 262 -4.02 -24.90 13.00
CA GLU A 262 -2.84 -25.61 13.54
C GLU A 262 -1.54 -24.96 13.06
N LEU A 263 -1.43 -24.73 11.75
CA LEU A 263 -0.25 -24.10 11.16
C LEU A 263 -0.06 -22.66 11.69
N LEU A 264 -1.13 -21.90 11.81
CA LEU A 264 -1.07 -20.53 12.35
C LEU A 264 -0.52 -20.54 13.78
N LEU A 265 -1.00 -21.45 14.62
CA LEU A 265 -0.53 -21.53 16.01
C LEU A 265 0.91 -22.04 16.10
N GLU A 266 1.29 -23.00 15.26
CA GLU A 266 2.69 -23.45 15.12
C GLU A 266 3.60 -22.25 14.82
N ARG A 267 3.21 -21.43 13.86
CA ARG A 267 3.99 -20.23 13.48
C ARG A 267 3.94 -19.11 14.52
N SER A 268 2.98 -19.15 15.44
CA SER A 268 2.82 -18.11 16.48
C SER A 268 3.69 -18.36 17.74
N GLU A 269 4.83 -19.04 17.60
CA GLU A 269 5.83 -19.16 18.66
C GLU A 269 6.63 -17.86 18.82
N SER A 270 6.80 -17.11 17.76
CA SER A 270 7.54 -15.83 17.79
C SER A 270 7.15 -14.94 16.58
N ALA A 271 7.43 -13.65 16.69
CA ALA A 271 7.31 -12.73 15.57
C ALA A 271 8.18 -13.17 14.38
N LYS A 272 9.38 -13.69 14.66
CA LYS A 272 10.31 -14.18 13.63
C LYS A 272 9.71 -15.35 12.86
N SER A 273 9.04 -16.26 13.53
CA SER A 273 8.40 -17.44 12.89
C SER A 273 7.22 -17.02 11.99
N LEU A 274 6.49 -15.97 12.36
CA LEU A 274 5.43 -15.37 11.51
C LEU A 274 6.03 -14.55 10.37
N GLY A 275 7.21 -13.95 10.57
CA GLY A 275 7.89 -13.09 9.60
C GLY A 275 7.28 -11.69 9.52
N LYS A 276 6.06 -11.58 9.03
CA LYS A 276 5.29 -10.33 8.98
C LYS A 276 3.92 -10.53 9.63
N PRO A 277 3.83 -10.39 10.97
CA PRO A 277 2.59 -10.67 11.73
C PRO A 277 1.35 -9.95 11.20
N GLU A 278 1.52 -8.73 10.72
CA GLU A 278 0.44 -7.90 10.19
C GLU A 278 -0.26 -8.53 8.95
N HIS A 279 0.46 -9.34 8.16
CA HIS A 279 -0.14 -10.02 7.00
C HIS A 279 -1.12 -11.13 7.40
N TRP A 280 -0.92 -11.73 8.57
CA TRP A 280 -1.81 -12.78 9.09
C TRP A 280 -3.05 -12.20 9.77
N ALA A 281 -3.04 -10.91 10.13
CA ALA A 281 -3.96 -10.29 11.09
C ALA A 281 -5.44 -10.46 10.71
N ASP A 282 -5.82 -10.11 9.48
CA ASP A 282 -7.23 -10.19 9.02
C ASP A 282 -7.80 -11.60 9.19
N LYS A 283 -7.08 -12.60 8.68
CA LYS A 283 -7.53 -14.00 8.74
C LYS A 283 -7.50 -14.53 10.18
N ARG A 284 -6.47 -14.16 10.94
CA ARG A 284 -6.34 -14.53 12.37
C ARG A 284 -7.53 -14.02 13.19
N LEU A 285 -7.90 -12.74 13.02
CA LEU A 285 -9.07 -12.14 13.71
C LEU A 285 -10.36 -12.88 13.33
N SER A 286 -10.53 -13.14 12.03
CA SER A 286 -11.70 -13.88 11.54
C SER A 286 -11.79 -15.27 12.18
N LEU A 287 -10.67 -16.00 12.21
CA LEU A 287 -10.59 -17.33 12.83
C LEU A 287 -10.86 -17.26 14.34
N ALA A 288 -10.27 -16.30 15.05
CA ALA A 288 -10.49 -16.13 16.48
C ALA A 288 -11.98 -15.89 16.80
N ARG A 289 -12.62 -15.01 16.02
CA ARG A 289 -14.06 -14.74 16.18
C ARG A 289 -14.92 -15.97 15.85
N SER A 290 -14.55 -16.70 14.80
CA SER A 290 -15.24 -17.94 14.41
C SER A 290 -15.15 -18.99 15.53
N ARG A 291 -13.97 -19.25 16.05
CA ARG A 291 -13.75 -20.22 17.14
C ARG A 291 -14.45 -19.79 18.43
N MET A 292 -14.49 -18.49 18.71
CA MET A 292 -15.22 -17.97 19.86
C MET A 292 -16.73 -18.26 19.74
N ARG A 293 -17.32 -18.01 18.56
CA ARG A 293 -18.75 -18.29 18.31
C ARG A 293 -19.06 -19.79 18.32
N ALA A 294 -18.09 -20.61 17.92
CA ALA A 294 -18.23 -22.06 17.94
C ALA A 294 -18.03 -22.70 19.33
N GLY A 295 -17.97 -21.90 20.40
CA GLY A 295 -17.85 -22.42 21.76
C GLY A 295 -16.43 -22.90 22.10
N GLN A 296 -15.41 -22.43 21.40
CA GLN A 296 -14.01 -22.79 21.62
C GLN A 296 -13.18 -21.60 22.16
N PRO A 297 -13.55 -21.04 23.35
CA PRO A 297 -12.96 -19.79 23.79
C PRO A 297 -11.46 -19.87 24.11
N LYS A 298 -10.96 -21.02 24.56
CA LYS A 298 -9.50 -21.19 24.82
C LYS A 298 -8.72 -21.08 23.52
N LEU A 299 -9.19 -21.74 22.46
CA LEU A 299 -8.57 -21.67 21.13
C LEU A 299 -8.67 -20.25 20.54
N ALA A 300 -9.84 -19.65 20.67
CA ALA A 300 -10.08 -18.27 20.21
C ALA A 300 -9.13 -17.29 20.89
N TYR A 301 -8.93 -17.43 22.21
CA TYR A 301 -8.02 -16.59 22.98
C TYR A 301 -6.56 -16.75 22.50
N ARG A 302 -6.10 -18.01 22.31
CA ARG A 302 -4.75 -18.27 21.79
C ARG A 302 -4.56 -17.60 20.43
N LEU A 303 -5.54 -17.74 19.54
CA LEU A 303 -5.49 -17.09 18.21
C LEU A 303 -5.41 -15.57 18.33
N ALA A 304 -6.22 -14.98 19.22
CA ALA A 304 -6.27 -13.52 19.36
C ALA A 304 -5.01 -12.97 20.05
N SER A 305 -4.51 -13.63 21.12
CA SER A 305 -3.46 -13.07 21.97
C SER A 305 -2.02 -13.34 21.49
N SER A 306 -1.81 -14.31 20.58
CA SER A 306 -0.45 -14.66 20.09
C SER A 306 -0.18 -14.00 18.71
N HIS A 307 -0.58 -12.74 18.53
CA HIS A 307 -0.59 -12.09 17.22
C HIS A 307 0.76 -11.47 16.84
N PHE A 308 1.56 -11.00 17.79
CA PHE A 308 2.86 -10.33 17.58
C PHE A 308 2.80 -9.06 16.72
N VAL A 309 1.61 -8.53 16.43
CA VAL A 309 1.46 -7.18 15.84
C VAL A 309 1.76 -6.17 16.96
N THR A 310 2.47 -5.10 16.66
CA THR A 310 2.97 -4.17 17.70
C THR A 310 2.27 -2.80 17.71
N GLU A 311 1.57 -2.43 16.61
CA GLU A 311 0.94 -1.11 16.50
C GLU A 311 -0.20 -1.13 15.49
N GLY A 312 -0.91 -0.03 15.42
CA GLY A 312 -1.96 0.20 14.42
C GLY A 312 -3.29 -0.47 14.76
N GLY A 313 -4.23 -0.37 13.81
CA GLY A 313 -5.61 -0.84 14.02
C GLY A 313 -5.73 -2.33 14.35
N TYR A 314 -4.91 -3.16 13.73
CA TYR A 314 -4.92 -4.60 14.03
C TYR A 314 -4.45 -4.90 15.45
N PHE A 315 -3.43 -4.19 15.95
CA PHE A 315 -2.99 -4.34 17.34
C PHE A 315 -4.15 -4.02 18.29
N ALA A 316 -4.78 -2.87 18.10
CA ALA A 316 -5.91 -2.45 18.93
C ALA A 316 -7.04 -3.49 18.89
N GLU A 317 -7.36 -3.99 17.69
CA GLU A 317 -8.44 -4.98 17.51
C GLU A 317 -8.13 -6.32 18.19
N PHE A 318 -6.87 -6.77 18.15
CA PHE A 318 -6.43 -7.99 18.84
C PHE A 318 -6.49 -7.83 20.35
N GLU A 319 -6.00 -6.71 20.88
CA GLU A 319 -6.02 -6.46 22.31
C GLU A 319 -7.47 -6.36 22.82
N TRP A 320 -8.34 -5.65 22.09
CA TRP A 320 -9.76 -5.58 22.46
C TRP A 320 -10.40 -6.99 22.44
N LEU A 321 -10.18 -7.76 21.38
CA LEU A 321 -10.79 -9.10 21.24
C LEU A 321 -10.26 -10.06 22.31
N SER A 322 -8.96 -10.02 22.60
CA SER A 322 -8.33 -10.84 23.65
C SER A 322 -8.91 -10.51 25.03
N GLY A 323 -9.06 -9.22 25.34
CA GLY A 323 -9.68 -8.75 26.57
C GLY A 323 -11.13 -9.22 26.69
N TYR A 324 -11.91 -9.07 25.63
CA TYR A 324 -13.30 -9.52 25.58
C TYR A 324 -13.41 -11.03 25.82
N ILE A 325 -12.61 -11.84 25.12
CA ILE A 325 -12.65 -13.30 25.28
C ILE A 325 -12.22 -13.68 26.72
N ALA A 326 -11.16 -13.07 27.23
CA ALA A 326 -10.66 -13.33 28.58
C ALA A 326 -11.76 -13.03 29.63
N LEU A 327 -12.42 -11.88 29.51
CA LEU A 327 -13.45 -11.46 30.46
C LEU A 327 -14.74 -12.28 30.33
N ARG A 328 -15.32 -12.29 29.13
CA ARG A 328 -16.69 -12.76 28.90
C ARG A 328 -16.80 -14.25 28.61
N LYS A 329 -15.73 -14.90 28.18
CA LYS A 329 -15.77 -16.31 27.76
C LYS A 329 -14.91 -17.22 28.63
N LEU A 330 -13.87 -16.67 29.28
CA LEU A 330 -12.95 -17.46 30.10
C LEU A 330 -13.03 -17.12 31.62
N GLY A 331 -13.73 -16.05 32.01
CA GLY A 331 -13.82 -15.64 33.42
C GLY A 331 -12.47 -15.21 34.00
N GLN A 332 -11.59 -14.58 33.20
CA GLN A 332 -10.25 -14.19 33.58
C GLN A 332 -10.09 -12.65 33.62
N PRO A 333 -10.68 -11.97 34.62
CA PRO A 333 -10.69 -10.50 34.62
C PRO A 333 -9.30 -9.86 34.70
N ARG A 334 -8.35 -10.45 35.41
CA ARG A 334 -6.98 -9.92 35.49
C ARG A 334 -6.33 -9.85 34.10
N ARG A 335 -6.48 -10.93 33.29
CA ARG A 335 -5.97 -10.94 31.92
C ARG A 335 -6.69 -9.93 31.03
N ALA A 336 -7.99 -9.80 31.21
CA ALA A 336 -8.78 -8.85 30.45
C ALA A 336 -8.32 -7.39 30.67
N VAL A 337 -8.06 -7.03 31.93
CA VAL A 337 -7.57 -5.68 32.28
C VAL A 337 -6.26 -5.38 31.54
N MET A 338 -5.31 -6.32 31.52
CA MET A 338 -4.03 -6.13 30.79
C MET A 338 -4.24 -5.84 29.31
N HIS A 339 -5.15 -6.59 28.68
CA HIS A 339 -5.46 -6.38 27.25
C HIS A 339 -6.16 -5.05 27.01
N PHE A 340 -7.13 -4.68 27.85
CA PHE A 340 -7.86 -3.42 27.68
C PHE A 340 -6.96 -2.20 27.96
N GLN A 341 -5.96 -2.32 28.85
CA GLN A 341 -4.97 -1.26 29.04
C GLN A 341 -4.15 -1.05 27.76
N ARG A 342 -3.63 -2.14 27.15
CA ARG A 342 -2.88 -2.04 25.89
C ARG A 342 -3.76 -1.50 24.75
N PHE A 343 -5.02 -1.92 24.69
CA PHE A 343 -5.99 -1.39 23.73
C PHE A 343 -6.15 0.12 23.91
N ARG A 344 -6.36 0.57 25.13
CA ARG A 344 -6.54 1.99 25.46
C ARG A 344 -5.33 2.83 25.02
N GLU A 345 -4.13 2.30 25.28
CA GLU A 345 -2.88 2.98 24.89
C GLU A 345 -2.72 3.09 23.36
N ALA A 346 -3.31 2.16 22.62
CA ALA A 346 -3.18 2.08 21.16
C ALA A 346 -4.19 2.94 20.40
N VAL A 347 -5.23 3.47 21.07
CA VAL A 347 -6.31 4.20 20.38
C VAL A 347 -6.31 5.68 20.75
N GLU A 348 -6.64 6.52 19.77
CA GLU A 348 -6.61 7.98 19.91
C GLU A 348 -8.00 8.61 19.82
N SER A 349 -9.01 7.85 19.39
CA SER A 349 -10.35 8.40 19.19
C SER A 349 -11.27 8.16 20.40
N HIS A 350 -12.14 9.13 20.69
CA HIS A 350 -13.12 9.02 21.75
C HIS A 350 -14.07 7.81 21.54
N ILE A 351 -14.40 7.50 20.29
CA ILE A 351 -15.23 6.34 19.95
C ILE A 351 -14.52 5.04 20.35
N SER A 352 -13.23 4.96 20.12
CA SER A 352 -12.43 3.79 20.50
C SER A 352 -12.30 3.67 22.03
N TYR A 353 -12.16 4.78 22.74
CA TYR A 353 -12.11 4.78 24.22
C TYR A 353 -13.44 4.31 24.84
N GLY A 354 -14.55 4.52 24.16
CA GLY A 354 -15.89 4.13 24.64
C GLY A 354 -16.19 2.63 24.53
N ARG A 355 -15.35 1.84 23.89
CA ARG A 355 -15.52 0.38 23.75
C ARG A 355 -15.10 -0.34 25.04
#